data_e28fd45094bea87c6980eb9c00aedb09
#
_entry.id   e28fd45094bea87c6980eb9c00aedb09
#
_cell.length_a   1.000
_cell.length_b   1.000
_cell.length_c   1.000
_cell.angle_alpha   90.00
_cell.angle_beta   90.00
_cell.angle_gamma   90.00
#
_symmetry.space_group_name_H-M   'P 1'
#
loop_
_entity.id
_entity.type
_entity.pdbx_description
1 polymer ?
#
loop_
_entity_poly.entity_id
_entity_poly.type
_entity_poly.pdbx_seq_one_letter_code
_entity_poly.pdbx_strand_id
1 'polypeptide(L)'
;MKEQLYTIPVNDAYAVDCECPICVMYNELEKNAIEFTMGPSYMEDDVRMVTDMMGFCIEHMQQIMNAGNKLGAALVLHTHMRKINKDIEQLANSTTSGSFFKKKDNSALINYLKTVNESCYVCNRIEDMFNRYIRTVHYLWEKDEVFRAKYKTSKGMCVKHYQMLLEQANKNLSGKSLDEFVDVTNKLFLENMNRMADDIEWFTDKFDYRQ
;
A
#
# COMPACT_ATOMS: atom_id res chain seq x y z
N MET A 1 -15.07 7.72 18.86
CA MET A 1 -16.08 6.91 18.14
C MET A 1 -15.68 6.54 16.70
N LYS A 2 -14.82 7.30 15.98
CA LYS A 2 -14.34 6.94 14.63
C LYS A 2 -13.36 5.75 14.60
N GLU A 3 -12.68 5.46 15.69
CA GLU A 3 -11.65 4.43 15.78
C GLU A 3 -12.21 3.00 15.96
N GLN A 4 -13.44 2.86 16.43
CA GLN A 4 -14.10 1.55 16.56
C GLN A 4 -14.43 0.88 15.22
N LEU A 5 -14.52 1.65 14.15
CA LEU A 5 -14.86 1.12 12.82
C LEU A 5 -13.80 0.19 12.24
N TYR A 6 -12.55 0.36 12.63
CA TYR A 6 -11.40 -0.38 12.09
C TYR A 6 -10.86 -1.45 13.03
N THR A 7 -11.44 -1.61 14.22
CA THR A 7 -10.98 -2.60 15.20
C THR A 7 -11.23 -4.04 14.75
N ILE A 8 -12.33 -4.29 14.02
CA ILE A 8 -12.67 -5.63 13.53
C ILE A 8 -11.60 -6.12 12.53
N PRO A 9 -11.34 -5.45 11.40
CA PRO A 9 -10.35 -5.96 10.44
C PRO A 9 -8.94 -6.06 11.02
N VAL A 10 -8.56 -5.20 11.96
CA VAL A 10 -7.27 -5.31 12.64
C VAL A 10 -7.24 -6.54 13.55
N ASN A 11 -8.27 -6.76 14.38
CA ASN A 11 -8.37 -7.94 15.24
C ASN A 11 -8.41 -9.25 14.44
N ASP A 12 -9.11 -9.27 13.32
CA ASP A 12 -9.22 -10.42 12.43
C ASP A 12 -7.86 -10.76 11.82
N ALA A 13 -7.11 -9.78 11.34
CA ALA A 13 -5.78 -9.99 10.79
C ALA A 13 -4.79 -10.57 11.83
N TYR A 14 -4.86 -10.10 13.08
CA TYR A 14 -4.05 -10.63 14.18
C TYR A 14 -4.58 -11.96 14.75
N ALA A 15 -5.72 -12.46 14.30
CA ALA A 15 -6.22 -13.80 14.62
C ALA A 15 -5.78 -14.86 13.61
N VAL A 16 -5.27 -14.46 12.46
CA VAL A 16 -4.75 -15.35 11.43
C VAL A 16 -3.35 -15.85 11.81
N ASP A 17 -3.10 -17.15 11.68
CA ASP A 17 -1.73 -17.69 11.78
C ASP A 17 -0.94 -17.34 10.51
N CYS A 18 -0.16 -16.26 10.58
CA CYS A 18 0.61 -15.73 9.47
C CYS A 18 1.90 -15.05 9.95
N GLU A 19 2.86 -14.90 9.05
CA GLU A 19 4.15 -14.27 9.36
C GLU A 19 4.05 -12.74 9.56
N CYS A 20 3.02 -12.10 9.01
CA CYS A 20 2.81 -10.67 9.12
C CYS A 20 1.32 -10.29 9.02
N PRO A 21 0.64 -10.03 10.15
CA PRO A 21 -0.77 -9.61 10.15
C PRO A 21 -1.02 -8.33 9.34
N ILE A 22 -0.02 -7.46 9.26
CA ILE A 22 -0.14 -6.21 8.50
C ILE A 22 -0.15 -6.46 6.99
N CYS A 23 0.58 -7.48 6.51
CA CYS A 23 0.44 -7.94 5.13
C CYS A 23 -0.96 -8.48 4.86
N VAL A 24 -1.57 -9.21 5.81
CA VAL A 24 -2.94 -9.70 5.67
C VAL A 24 -3.91 -8.53 5.49
N MET A 25 -3.80 -7.50 6.32
CA MET A 25 -4.62 -6.28 6.18
C MET A 25 -4.42 -5.58 4.84
N TYR A 26 -3.16 -5.43 4.41
CA TYR A 26 -2.85 -4.79 3.13
C TYR A 26 -3.42 -5.56 1.95
N ASN A 27 -3.21 -6.87 1.91
CA ASN A 27 -3.67 -7.73 0.82
C ASN A 27 -5.20 -7.74 0.70
N GLU A 28 -5.91 -7.70 1.84
CA GLU A 28 -7.38 -7.62 1.82
C GLU A 28 -7.86 -6.25 1.29
N LEU A 29 -7.19 -5.15 1.68
CA LEU A 29 -7.50 -3.82 1.13
C LEU A 29 -7.21 -3.74 -0.37
N GLU A 30 -6.10 -4.32 -0.82
CA GLU A 30 -5.72 -4.37 -2.23
C GLU A 30 -6.75 -5.15 -3.05
N LYS A 31 -7.11 -6.34 -2.57
CA LYS A 31 -8.16 -7.17 -3.19
C LYS A 31 -9.48 -6.40 -3.31
N ASN A 32 -9.94 -5.79 -2.22
CA ASN A 32 -11.18 -5.01 -2.20
C ASN A 32 -11.10 -3.79 -3.14
N ALA A 33 -9.94 -3.14 -3.25
CA ALA A 33 -9.74 -2.02 -4.16
C ALA A 33 -9.80 -2.45 -5.64
N ILE A 34 -9.22 -3.60 -5.98
CA ILE A 34 -9.29 -4.17 -7.34
C ILE A 34 -10.73 -4.62 -7.66
N GLU A 35 -11.40 -5.33 -6.75
CA GLU A 35 -12.78 -5.77 -6.93
C GLU A 35 -13.74 -4.56 -7.08
N PHE A 36 -13.54 -3.50 -6.30
CA PHE A 36 -14.28 -2.26 -6.47
C PHE A 36 -14.03 -1.64 -7.85
N THR A 37 -12.76 -1.52 -8.24
CA THR A 37 -12.36 -0.85 -9.49
C THR A 37 -12.88 -1.61 -10.72
N MET A 38 -12.90 -2.94 -10.67
CA MET A 38 -13.37 -3.80 -11.78
C MET A 38 -14.82 -4.28 -11.64
N GLY A 39 -15.50 -3.90 -10.55
CA GLY A 39 -16.94 -4.05 -10.36
C GLY A 39 -17.73 -2.97 -11.10
N PRO A 40 -19.01 -2.75 -10.77
CA PRO A 40 -19.85 -1.75 -11.43
C PRO A 40 -19.28 -0.32 -11.44
N SER A 41 -18.42 0.01 -10.47
CA SER A 41 -17.88 1.36 -10.27
C SER A 41 -16.99 1.87 -11.42
N TYR A 42 -16.44 0.99 -12.28
CA TYR A 42 -15.73 1.47 -13.47
C TYR A 42 -16.64 2.22 -14.47
N MET A 43 -17.96 2.15 -14.31
CA MET A 43 -18.93 2.90 -15.13
C MET A 43 -19.27 4.26 -14.52
N GLU A 44 -18.97 4.51 -13.25
CA GLU A 44 -19.30 5.74 -12.54
C GLU A 44 -18.36 6.88 -12.99
N ASP A 45 -18.94 8.05 -13.29
CA ASP A 45 -18.20 9.20 -13.83
C ASP A 45 -17.14 9.73 -12.88
N ASP A 46 -17.40 9.76 -11.58
CA ASP A 46 -16.44 10.17 -10.56
C ASP A 46 -15.24 9.22 -10.45
N VAL A 47 -15.47 7.91 -10.51
CA VAL A 47 -14.40 6.90 -10.55
C VAL A 47 -13.59 7.03 -11.84
N ARG A 48 -14.28 7.19 -12.98
CA ARG A 48 -13.64 7.37 -14.30
C ARG A 48 -12.75 8.62 -14.33
N MET A 49 -13.23 9.72 -13.83
CA MET A 49 -12.47 10.98 -13.79
C MET A 49 -11.16 10.83 -12.99
N VAL A 50 -11.20 10.10 -11.87
CA VAL A 50 -10.00 9.90 -11.05
C VAL A 50 -9.06 8.86 -11.67
N THR A 51 -9.57 7.75 -12.21
CA THR A 51 -8.75 6.75 -12.90
C THR A 51 -8.10 7.30 -14.18
N ASP A 52 -8.78 8.21 -14.89
CA ASP A 52 -8.23 8.88 -16.07
C ASP A 52 -7.04 9.79 -15.70
N MET A 53 -7.07 10.44 -14.55
CA MET A 53 -5.97 11.29 -14.07
C MET A 53 -4.80 10.50 -13.50
N MET A 54 -5.08 9.49 -12.67
CA MET A 54 -4.06 8.81 -11.87
C MET A 54 -3.46 7.59 -12.57
N GLY A 55 -4.23 6.90 -13.40
CA GLY A 55 -3.82 5.63 -13.97
C GLY A 55 -3.52 4.56 -12.93
N PHE A 56 -2.63 3.64 -13.27
CA PHE A 56 -2.28 2.48 -12.45
C PHE A 56 -0.78 2.20 -12.55
N CYS A 57 -0.15 1.86 -11.43
CA CYS A 57 1.21 1.31 -11.45
C CYS A 57 1.23 -0.07 -12.14
N ILE A 58 2.42 -0.55 -12.47
CA ILE A 58 2.56 -1.79 -13.24
C ILE A 58 1.93 -3.00 -12.54
N GLU A 59 2.08 -3.09 -11.21
CA GLU A 59 1.53 -4.19 -10.40
C GLU A 59 0.00 -4.18 -10.43
N HIS A 60 -0.62 -3.03 -10.17
CA HIS A 60 -2.09 -2.92 -10.17
C HIS A 60 -2.68 -2.98 -11.57
N MET A 61 -1.95 -2.54 -12.61
CA MET A 61 -2.37 -2.76 -14.00
C MET A 61 -2.46 -4.26 -14.34
N GLN A 62 -1.46 -5.06 -13.91
CA GLN A 62 -1.49 -6.51 -14.09
C GLN A 62 -2.66 -7.16 -13.33
N GLN A 63 -2.93 -6.72 -12.10
CA GLN A 63 -4.05 -7.23 -11.31
C GLN A 63 -5.41 -6.90 -11.97
N ILE A 64 -5.60 -5.65 -12.43
CA ILE A 64 -6.79 -5.21 -13.18
C ILE A 64 -6.99 -6.04 -14.45
N MET A 65 -5.93 -6.27 -15.20
CA MET A 65 -5.99 -7.10 -16.41
C MET A 65 -6.35 -8.56 -16.10
N ASN A 66 -6.03 -9.06 -14.91
CA ASN A 66 -6.32 -10.42 -14.46
C ASN A 66 -7.64 -10.56 -13.68
N ALA A 67 -8.31 -9.45 -13.34
CA ALA A 67 -9.54 -9.46 -12.54
C ALA A 67 -10.80 -10.01 -13.23
N GLY A 68 -10.67 -10.55 -14.46
CA GLY A 68 -11.77 -11.20 -15.19
C GLY A 68 -12.65 -10.24 -16.00
N ASN A 69 -12.80 -8.98 -15.62
CA ASN A 69 -13.57 -7.98 -16.38
C ASN A 69 -12.70 -7.29 -17.46
N LYS A 70 -12.49 -8.00 -18.58
CA LYS A 70 -11.65 -7.50 -19.68
C LYS A 70 -12.18 -6.21 -20.33
N LEU A 71 -13.52 -6.08 -20.44
CA LEU A 71 -14.14 -4.86 -20.99
C LEU A 71 -13.93 -3.66 -20.04
N GLY A 72 -14.17 -3.83 -18.76
CA GLY A 72 -13.95 -2.78 -17.76
C GLY A 72 -12.48 -2.30 -17.74
N ALA A 73 -11.53 -3.25 -17.73
CA ALA A 73 -10.11 -2.92 -17.81
C ALA A 73 -9.77 -2.16 -19.10
N ALA A 74 -10.26 -2.61 -20.27
CA ALA A 74 -10.00 -1.93 -21.53
C ALA A 74 -10.59 -0.49 -21.56
N LEU A 75 -11.80 -0.31 -21.03
CA LEU A 75 -12.45 1.01 -20.98
C LEU A 75 -11.67 1.99 -20.10
N VAL A 76 -11.28 1.58 -18.90
CA VAL A 76 -10.52 2.44 -17.97
C VAL A 76 -9.16 2.81 -18.54
N LEU A 77 -8.42 1.84 -19.09
CA LEU A 77 -7.12 2.08 -19.69
C LEU A 77 -7.21 2.96 -20.96
N HIS A 78 -8.23 2.73 -21.79
CA HIS A 78 -8.45 3.54 -23.02
C HIS A 78 -8.64 5.03 -22.68
N THR A 79 -9.50 5.36 -21.73
CA THR A 79 -9.76 6.76 -21.38
C THR A 79 -8.59 7.42 -20.67
N HIS A 80 -7.87 6.68 -19.82
CA HIS A 80 -6.61 7.14 -19.22
C HIS A 80 -5.57 7.50 -20.32
N MET A 81 -5.33 6.61 -21.29
CA MET A 81 -4.41 6.88 -22.41
C MET A 81 -4.84 8.08 -23.23
N ARG A 82 -6.15 8.26 -23.49
CA ARG A 82 -6.68 9.43 -24.18
C ARG A 82 -6.43 10.71 -23.41
N LYS A 83 -6.61 10.67 -22.08
CA LYS A 83 -6.33 11.80 -21.19
C LYS A 83 -4.86 12.19 -21.24
N ILE A 84 -3.95 11.24 -21.09
CA ILE A 84 -2.49 11.48 -21.17
C ILE A 84 -2.13 12.11 -22.53
N ASN A 85 -2.58 11.54 -23.64
CA ASN A 85 -2.27 12.07 -24.96
C ASN A 85 -2.72 13.52 -25.11
N LYS A 86 -3.94 13.84 -24.70
CA LYS A 86 -4.49 15.20 -24.73
C LYS A 86 -3.66 16.18 -23.89
N ASP A 87 -3.28 15.79 -22.69
CA ASP A 87 -2.50 16.63 -21.77
C ASP A 87 -1.08 16.88 -22.32
N ILE A 88 -0.44 15.85 -22.86
CA ILE A 88 0.89 15.97 -23.50
C ILE A 88 0.81 16.89 -24.71
N GLU A 89 -0.20 16.75 -25.57
CA GLU A 89 -0.40 17.64 -26.72
C GLU A 89 -0.56 19.11 -26.28
N GLN A 90 -1.35 19.38 -25.26
CA GLN A 90 -1.53 20.73 -24.73
C GLN A 90 -0.25 21.31 -24.16
N LEU A 91 0.48 20.54 -23.35
CA LEU A 91 1.73 20.97 -22.74
C LEU A 91 2.84 21.17 -23.78
N ALA A 92 2.95 20.27 -24.75
CA ALA A 92 3.93 20.40 -25.83
C ALA A 92 3.66 21.62 -26.71
N ASN A 93 2.40 21.93 -27.03
CA ASN A 93 2.00 23.09 -27.83
C ASN A 93 2.20 24.40 -27.07
N SER A 94 2.00 24.43 -25.75
CA SER A 94 2.23 25.63 -24.94
C SER A 94 3.71 26.05 -24.90
N THR A 95 4.64 25.11 -25.10
CA THR A 95 6.08 25.40 -25.14
C THR A 95 6.56 25.98 -26.49
N THR A 96 5.71 25.95 -27.53
CA THR A 96 6.07 26.45 -28.88
C THR A 96 5.70 27.90 -29.14
N SER A 97 4.89 28.55 -28.29
CA SER A 97 4.39 29.92 -28.49
C SER A 97 5.30 31.04 -27.96
N GLY A 98 6.57 30.79 -27.75
CA GLY A 98 7.54 31.76 -27.22
C GLY A 98 8.51 32.27 -28.31
N SER A 99 8.80 33.59 -28.30
CA SER A 99 9.76 34.36 -29.11
C SER A 99 10.98 33.55 -29.56
N PHE A 100 11.45 33.82 -30.78
CA PHE A 100 12.61 33.21 -31.47
C PHE A 100 13.92 33.09 -30.63
N PHE A 101 14.00 33.74 -29.48
CA PHE A 101 15.18 33.80 -28.60
C PHE A 101 15.02 33.07 -27.25
N LYS A 102 13.87 32.46 -26.94
CA LYS A 102 13.70 31.70 -25.67
C LYS A 102 13.98 30.21 -25.87
N LYS A 103 14.87 29.69 -25.04
CA LYS A 103 15.13 28.23 -24.92
C LYS A 103 13.81 27.52 -24.61
N LYS A 104 13.53 26.44 -25.33
CA LYS A 104 12.33 25.61 -25.15
C LYS A 104 12.31 25.08 -23.71
N ASP A 105 11.29 25.44 -22.93
CA ASP A 105 11.15 25.00 -21.56
C ASP A 105 10.16 23.83 -21.46
N ASN A 106 10.67 22.62 -21.19
CA ASN A 106 9.87 21.42 -21.05
C ASN A 106 9.54 21.10 -19.58
N SER A 107 9.78 22.01 -18.64
CA SER A 107 9.62 21.75 -17.20
C SER A 107 8.19 21.34 -16.83
N ALA A 108 7.18 21.97 -17.38
CA ALA A 108 5.77 21.65 -17.15
C ALA A 108 5.43 20.22 -17.63
N LEU A 109 5.90 19.85 -18.83
CA LEU A 109 5.72 18.50 -19.35
C LEU A 109 6.44 17.44 -18.49
N ILE A 110 7.67 17.72 -18.09
CA ILE A 110 8.45 16.81 -17.22
C ILE A 110 7.75 16.61 -15.88
N ASN A 111 7.25 17.69 -15.26
CA ASN A 111 6.54 17.61 -14.01
C ASN A 111 5.23 16.81 -14.13
N TYR A 112 4.48 17.03 -15.20
CA TYR A 112 3.28 16.23 -15.50
C TYR A 112 3.62 14.74 -15.62
N LEU A 113 4.64 14.39 -16.40
CA LEU A 113 5.07 12.99 -16.57
C LEU A 113 5.53 12.35 -15.26
N LYS A 114 6.23 13.09 -14.40
CA LYS A 114 6.57 12.60 -13.03
C LYS A 114 5.32 12.29 -12.22
N THR A 115 4.35 13.21 -12.22
CA THR A 115 3.07 13.00 -11.50
C THR A 115 2.35 11.76 -12.01
N VAL A 116 2.26 11.57 -13.33
CA VAL A 116 1.61 10.37 -13.91
C VAL A 116 2.36 9.08 -13.54
N ASN A 117 3.70 9.09 -13.60
CA ASN A 117 4.50 7.91 -13.27
C ASN A 117 4.44 7.51 -11.79
N GLU A 118 4.23 8.47 -10.89
CA GLU A 118 4.18 8.26 -9.44
C GLU A 118 2.75 8.03 -8.92
N SER A 119 1.73 8.22 -9.76
CA SER A 119 0.33 8.06 -9.38
C SER A 119 -0.20 6.66 -9.68
N CYS A 120 -1.13 6.20 -8.82
CA CYS A 120 -1.89 4.98 -9.04
C CYS A 120 -3.20 5.05 -8.26
N TYR A 121 -4.31 4.90 -8.95
CA TYR A 121 -5.65 4.93 -8.34
C TYR A 121 -5.83 3.92 -7.21
N VAL A 122 -5.37 2.68 -7.42
CA VAL A 122 -5.49 1.61 -6.43
C VAL A 122 -4.60 1.88 -5.22
N CYS A 123 -3.32 2.27 -5.43
CA CYS A 123 -2.42 2.64 -4.32
C CYS A 123 -3.03 3.75 -3.47
N ASN A 124 -3.53 4.81 -4.11
CA ASN A 124 -4.13 5.95 -3.41
C ASN A 124 -5.38 5.55 -2.60
N ARG A 125 -6.21 4.66 -3.15
CA ARG A 125 -7.40 4.15 -2.47
C ARG A 125 -7.07 3.32 -1.24
N ILE A 126 -5.96 2.57 -1.28
CA ILE A 126 -5.50 1.73 -0.17
C ILE A 126 -4.85 2.59 0.92
N GLU A 127 -4.02 3.56 0.56
CA GLU A 127 -3.12 4.27 1.47
C GLU A 127 -3.83 4.89 2.67
N ASP A 128 -4.91 5.63 2.45
CA ASP A 128 -5.67 6.27 3.51
C ASP A 128 -6.25 5.26 4.50
N MET A 129 -6.82 4.17 4.00
CA MET A 129 -7.42 3.13 4.82
C MET A 129 -6.35 2.34 5.58
N PHE A 130 -5.26 2.01 4.91
CA PHE A 130 -4.15 1.29 5.52
C PHE A 130 -3.47 2.09 6.64
N ASN A 131 -3.28 3.38 6.44
CA ASN A 131 -2.78 4.27 7.48
C ASN A 131 -3.72 4.34 8.70
N ARG A 132 -5.04 4.23 8.49
CA ARG A 132 -6.01 4.13 9.60
C ARG A 132 -5.89 2.79 10.32
N TYR A 133 -5.64 1.69 9.62
CA TYR A 133 -5.41 0.39 10.24
C TYR A 133 -4.15 0.41 11.12
N ILE A 134 -3.06 0.99 10.66
CA ILE A 134 -1.83 1.12 11.46
C ILE A 134 -2.08 1.97 12.73
N ARG A 135 -2.80 3.09 12.62
CA ARG A 135 -3.21 3.87 13.80
C ARG A 135 -4.09 3.08 14.75
N THR A 136 -4.96 2.23 14.22
CA THR A 136 -5.82 1.36 15.04
C THR A 136 -5.02 0.30 15.76
N VAL A 137 -3.95 -0.24 15.17
CA VAL A 137 -3.00 -1.13 15.88
C VAL A 137 -2.43 -0.43 17.13
N HIS A 138 -1.93 0.80 17.00
CA HIS A 138 -1.40 1.56 18.13
C HIS A 138 -2.48 1.90 19.16
N TYR A 139 -3.67 2.27 18.72
CA TYR A 139 -4.81 2.53 19.61
C TYR A 139 -5.20 1.29 20.42
N LEU A 140 -5.34 0.13 19.78
CA LEU A 140 -5.66 -1.12 20.44
C LEU A 140 -4.53 -1.58 21.38
N TRP A 141 -3.27 -1.37 20.99
CA TRP A 141 -2.14 -1.60 21.88
C TRP A 141 -2.28 -0.83 23.20
N GLU A 142 -2.69 0.43 23.14
CA GLU A 142 -2.84 1.26 24.32
C GLU A 142 -4.08 0.95 25.14
N LYS A 143 -5.21 0.62 24.49
CA LYS A 143 -6.55 0.58 25.12
C LYS A 143 -7.12 -0.82 25.32
N ASP A 144 -6.59 -1.84 24.67
CA ASP A 144 -7.15 -3.20 24.66
C ASP A 144 -6.09 -4.24 25.09
N GLU A 145 -6.22 -4.73 26.31
CA GLU A 145 -5.29 -5.74 26.85
C GLU A 145 -5.37 -7.08 26.10
N VAL A 146 -6.55 -7.44 25.59
CA VAL A 146 -6.73 -8.67 24.80
C VAL A 146 -5.99 -8.56 23.49
N PHE A 147 -6.11 -7.42 22.81
CA PHE A 147 -5.33 -7.16 21.59
C PHE A 147 -3.83 -7.12 21.88
N ARG A 148 -3.41 -6.47 22.96
CA ARG A 148 -1.99 -6.42 23.37
C ARG A 148 -1.41 -7.83 23.57
N ALA A 149 -2.17 -8.73 24.21
CA ALA A 149 -1.76 -10.13 24.37
C ALA A 149 -1.65 -10.82 23.01
N LYS A 150 -2.62 -10.63 22.11
CA LYS A 150 -2.63 -11.16 20.75
C LYS A 150 -1.45 -10.63 19.92
N TYR A 151 -1.14 -9.35 20.01
CA TYR A 151 0.02 -8.75 19.37
C TYR A 151 1.33 -9.39 19.82
N LYS A 152 1.51 -9.57 21.15
CA LYS A 152 2.70 -10.19 21.76
C LYS A 152 2.91 -11.65 21.37
N THR A 153 1.86 -12.35 20.97
CA THR A 153 1.92 -13.77 20.57
C THR A 153 1.90 -13.97 19.05
N SER A 154 1.85 -12.89 18.26
CA SER A 154 1.93 -12.97 16.80
C SER A 154 3.34 -13.38 16.36
N LYS A 155 3.47 -13.88 15.13
CA LYS A 155 4.77 -14.19 14.50
C LYS A 155 5.56 -12.94 14.09
N GLY A 156 5.10 -11.74 14.42
CA GLY A 156 5.77 -10.49 14.11
C GLY A 156 5.33 -9.85 12.80
N MET A 157 6.27 -9.32 12.04
CA MET A 157 5.99 -8.55 10.81
C MET A 157 7.19 -8.57 9.86
N CYS A 158 6.94 -8.30 8.57
CA CYS A 158 8.02 -8.12 7.59
C CYS A 158 8.77 -6.79 7.79
N VAL A 159 9.95 -6.65 7.22
CA VAL A 159 10.83 -5.46 7.36
C VAL A 159 10.10 -4.15 7.02
N LYS A 160 9.34 -4.14 5.91
CA LYS A 160 8.56 -2.96 5.49
C LYS A 160 7.55 -2.52 6.56
N HIS A 161 6.82 -3.46 7.12
CA HIS A 161 5.78 -3.15 8.10
C HIS A 161 6.34 -2.93 9.51
N TYR A 162 7.48 -3.52 9.84
CA TYR A 162 8.26 -3.18 11.04
C TYR A 162 8.66 -1.70 11.04
N GLN A 163 9.27 -1.23 9.94
CA GLN A 163 9.61 0.18 9.77
C GLN A 163 8.37 1.08 9.92
N MET A 164 7.29 0.77 9.21
CA MET A 164 6.04 1.55 9.24
C MET A 164 5.42 1.65 10.63
N LEU A 165 5.40 0.55 11.39
CA LEU A 165 4.90 0.54 12.77
C LEU A 165 5.71 1.47 13.66
N LEU A 166 7.04 1.42 13.58
CA LEU A 166 7.92 2.27 14.40
C LEU A 166 7.80 3.75 14.00
N GLU A 167 7.77 4.07 12.71
CA GLU A 167 7.61 5.45 12.23
C GLU A 167 6.31 6.09 12.71
N GLN A 168 5.22 5.32 12.70
CA GLN A 168 3.91 5.81 13.12
C GLN A 168 3.72 5.75 14.64
N ALA A 169 4.43 4.87 15.37
CA ALA A 169 4.35 4.78 16.81
C ALA A 169 4.66 6.13 17.49
N ASN A 170 5.72 6.82 17.04
CA ASN A 170 6.09 8.15 17.57
C ASN A 170 5.01 9.23 17.38
N LYS A 171 4.07 9.02 16.45
CA LYS A 171 2.95 9.96 16.22
C LYS A 171 1.69 9.58 17.00
N ASN A 172 1.54 8.32 17.35
CA ASN A 172 0.30 7.76 17.89
C ASN A 172 0.39 7.36 19.37
N LEU A 173 1.60 7.11 19.87
CA LEU A 173 1.87 6.68 21.24
C LEU A 173 2.81 7.66 21.92
N SER A 174 2.86 7.66 23.26
CA SER A 174 3.75 8.50 24.03
C SER A 174 4.16 7.84 25.36
N GLY A 175 5.27 8.32 25.95
CA GLY A 175 5.76 7.90 27.24
C GLY A 175 5.93 6.41 27.36
N LYS A 176 5.56 5.83 28.50
CA LYS A 176 5.74 4.40 28.81
C LYS A 176 5.08 3.46 27.79
N SER A 177 3.93 3.87 27.22
CA SER A 177 3.22 3.03 26.23
C SER A 177 4.01 2.94 24.91
N LEU A 178 4.65 4.01 24.50
CA LEU A 178 5.55 4.03 23.34
C LEU A 178 6.77 3.14 23.57
N ASP A 179 7.43 3.32 24.73
CA ASP A 179 8.65 2.55 25.06
C ASP A 179 8.35 1.05 25.06
N GLU A 180 7.25 0.62 25.76
CA GLU A 180 6.84 -0.79 25.77
C GLU A 180 6.48 -1.32 24.38
N PHE A 181 5.80 -0.52 23.55
CA PHE A 181 5.45 -0.91 22.20
C PHE A 181 6.70 -1.15 21.35
N VAL A 182 7.67 -0.24 21.40
CA VAL A 182 8.93 -0.34 20.66
C VAL A 182 9.73 -1.57 21.11
N ASP A 183 9.88 -1.77 22.41
CA ASP A 183 10.61 -2.90 22.96
C ASP A 183 10.00 -4.26 22.55
N VAL A 184 8.66 -4.38 22.68
CA VAL A 184 7.96 -5.60 22.29
C VAL A 184 8.02 -5.83 20.78
N THR A 185 7.86 -4.77 19.97
CA THR A 185 7.92 -4.86 18.51
C THR A 185 9.30 -5.28 18.03
N ASN A 186 10.37 -4.70 18.61
CA ASN A 186 11.76 -5.08 18.33
C ASN A 186 12.00 -6.54 18.67
N LYS A 187 11.57 -6.98 19.86
CA LYS A 187 11.72 -8.36 20.32
C LYS A 187 11.02 -9.34 19.36
N LEU A 188 9.74 -9.09 19.05
CA LEU A 188 8.97 -9.93 18.12
C LEU A 188 9.64 -10.03 16.74
N PHE A 189 10.08 -8.88 16.21
CA PHE A 189 10.75 -8.86 14.91
C PHE A 189 12.02 -9.71 14.91
N LEU A 190 12.91 -9.53 15.90
CA LEU A 190 14.16 -10.27 16.00
C LEU A 190 13.95 -11.78 16.23
N GLU A 191 13.04 -12.16 17.11
CA GLU A 191 12.74 -13.57 17.41
C GLU A 191 12.23 -14.29 16.14
N ASN A 192 11.34 -13.67 15.37
CA ASN A 192 10.79 -14.29 14.18
C ASN A 192 11.77 -14.25 12.98
N MET A 193 12.56 -13.20 12.84
CA MET A 193 13.61 -13.17 11.82
C MET A 193 14.67 -14.25 12.07
N ASN A 194 15.07 -14.46 13.33
CA ASN A 194 16.01 -15.54 13.69
C ASN A 194 15.38 -16.92 13.41
N ARG A 195 14.12 -17.15 13.83
CA ARG A 195 13.42 -18.40 13.52
C ARG A 195 13.41 -18.69 12.02
N MET A 196 13.07 -17.70 11.19
CA MET A 196 13.08 -17.89 9.72
C MET A 196 14.48 -18.13 9.17
N ALA A 197 15.50 -17.48 9.74
CA ALA A 197 16.89 -17.72 9.35
C ALA A 197 17.32 -19.15 9.67
N ASP A 198 17.00 -19.65 10.87
CA ASP A 198 17.29 -21.01 11.31
C ASP A 198 16.55 -22.05 10.43
N ASP A 199 15.29 -21.79 10.05
CA ASP A 199 14.54 -22.64 9.13
C ASP A 199 15.19 -22.72 7.74
N ILE A 200 15.72 -21.60 7.24
CA ILE A 200 16.46 -21.56 5.96
C ILE A 200 17.80 -22.28 6.07
N GLU A 201 18.55 -22.08 7.16
CA GLU A 201 19.81 -22.78 7.42
C GLU A 201 19.57 -24.28 7.42
N TRP A 202 18.60 -24.77 8.21
CA TRP A 202 18.23 -26.17 8.22
C TRP A 202 17.84 -26.71 6.83
N PHE A 203 17.15 -25.92 6.01
CA PHE A 203 16.83 -26.31 4.63
C PHE A 203 18.09 -26.43 3.79
N THR A 204 19.04 -25.49 3.88
CA THR A 204 20.28 -25.50 3.11
C THR A 204 21.22 -26.65 3.51
N ASP A 205 21.28 -26.97 4.80
CA ASP A 205 22.10 -28.09 5.32
C ASP A 205 21.68 -29.44 4.73
N LYS A 206 20.38 -29.62 4.42
CA LYS A 206 19.89 -30.84 3.76
C LYS A 206 20.46 -31.05 2.33
N PHE A 207 20.91 -29.99 1.68
CA PHE A 207 21.53 -30.05 0.36
C PHE A 207 23.07 -30.09 0.39
N ASP A 208 23.69 -29.98 1.58
CA ASP A 208 25.13 -30.16 1.71
C ASP A 208 25.46 -31.67 1.86
N TYR A 209 25.71 -32.33 0.71
CA TYR A 209 26.06 -33.74 0.62
C TYR A 209 27.42 -34.09 1.24
N ARG A 210 28.07 -33.16 1.95
CA ARG A 210 29.38 -33.34 2.59
C ARG A 210 29.33 -33.66 4.09
N GLN A 211 28.13 -33.83 4.64
CA GLN A 211 27.92 -34.32 6.01
C GLN A 211 27.52 -35.78 6.04
#